data_d59d41b6da7964bde1abbd25f48a434e
#
_entry.id   d59d41b6da7964bde1abbd25f48a434e
#
_cell.length_a   1.000
_cell.length_b   1.000
_cell.length_c   1.000
_cell.angle_alpha   90.00
_cell.angle_beta   90.00
_cell.angle_gamma   90.00
#
_symmetry.space_group_name_H-M   'P 1'
#
loop_
_entity.id
_entity.type
_entity.pdbx_description
1 polymer ?
#
loop_
_entity_poly.entity_id
_entity_poly.type
_entity_poly.pdbx_seq_one_letter_code
_entity_poly.pdbx_strand_id
1 'polypeptide(L)'
;MKRILILGVLLLTKNTWAWGAKGHEIVALTGSTLATEGQAFWQANKSSMQQLTTVPDRVWKRPSTKSGEGMNHWFHADFYAPSLSTSDILKFPKSYRNAIATYGENTIETKGTAPFRIRQLYNLAVDAFRAQDMELGLQYAGTMSHYIGDMSQPLHATDNYDGKDTGNDGIHKYFETD
;
A
#
# COMPACT_ATOMS: atom_id res chain seq x y z
N MET A 1 -27.73 47.73 -8.59
CA MET A 1 -26.45 46.99 -8.42
C MET A 1 -26.78 45.60 -7.86
N LYS A 2 -26.74 44.54 -8.72
CA LYS A 2 -27.01 43.16 -8.33
C LYS A 2 -25.68 42.53 -7.83
N ARG A 3 -25.63 42.16 -6.56
CA ARG A 3 -24.50 41.41 -5.99
C ARG A 3 -24.63 39.93 -6.40
N ILE A 4 -23.74 39.47 -7.24
CA ILE A 4 -23.60 38.05 -7.56
C ILE A 4 -22.84 37.41 -6.42
N LEU A 5 -23.51 36.55 -5.66
CA LEU A 5 -22.88 35.71 -4.63
C LEU A 5 -22.34 34.48 -5.36
N ILE A 6 -21.01 34.45 -5.55
CA ILE A 6 -20.32 33.23 -6.05
C ILE A 6 -20.18 32.28 -4.87
N LEU A 7 -21.07 31.29 -4.83
CA LEU A 7 -20.96 30.16 -3.88
C LEU A 7 -19.84 29.26 -4.38
N GLY A 8 -18.65 29.42 -3.83
CA GLY A 8 -17.55 28.48 -4.07
C GLY A 8 -17.88 27.13 -3.48
N VAL A 9 -18.29 26.18 -4.31
CA VAL A 9 -18.38 24.78 -3.94
C VAL A 9 -16.96 24.27 -3.76
N LEU A 10 -16.50 24.18 -2.51
CA LEU A 10 -15.30 23.44 -2.15
C LEU A 10 -15.58 21.96 -2.42
N LEU A 11 -15.17 21.48 -3.57
CA LEU A 11 -15.08 20.05 -3.84
C LEU A 11 -13.98 19.48 -2.93
N LEU A 12 -14.37 19.06 -1.73
CA LEU A 12 -13.55 18.17 -0.91
C LEU A 12 -13.45 16.85 -1.68
N THR A 13 -12.40 16.72 -2.47
CA THR A 13 -12.00 15.41 -2.99
C THR A 13 -11.59 14.56 -1.78
N LYS A 14 -12.52 13.76 -1.29
CA LYS A 14 -12.19 12.70 -0.34
C LYS A 14 -11.27 11.75 -1.10
N ASN A 15 -10.01 11.76 -0.77
CA ASN A 15 -9.07 10.77 -1.25
C ASN A 15 -9.47 9.43 -0.60
N THR A 16 -9.96 8.50 -1.39
CA THR A 16 -10.19 7.12 -0.97
C THR A 16 -8.85 6.43 -0.86
N TRP A 17 -8.53 5.94 0.32
CA TRP A 17 -7.23 5.37 0.68
C TRP A 17 -7.49 3.94 1.13
N ALA A 18 -6.67 3.00 0.67
CA ALA A 18 -6.65 1.64 1.21
C ALA A 18 -6.57 1.73 2.74
N TRP A 19 -7.30 0.92 3.48
CA TRP A 19 -7.33 1.08 4.93
C TRP A 19 -7.18 2.54 5.37
N GLY A 20 -7.97 3.47 5.20
CA GLY A 20 -7.73 4.86 5.61
C GLY A 20 -6.55 5.09 6.58
N ALA A 21 -6.04 6.27 6.73
CA ALA A 21 -4.82 6.54 7.51
C ALA A 21 -4.80 5.81 8.87
N LYS A 22 -5.97 5.68 9.50
CA LYS A 22 -6.10 5.01 10.80
C LYS A 22 -5.81 3.51 10.76
N GLY A 23 -6.24 2.83 9.71
CA GLY A 23 -5.95 1.40 9.53
C GLY A 23 -4.45 1.16 9.37
N HIS A 24 -3.78 1.95 8.54
CA HIS A 24 -2.32 1.87 8.37
C HIS A 24 -1.58 2.15 9.68
N GLU A 25 -2.00 3.16 10.45
CA GLU A 25 -1.44 3.44 11.77
C GLU A 25 -1.57 2.24 12.72
N ILE A 26 -2.70 1.54 12.70
CA ILE A 26 -2.93 0.34 13.53
C ILE A 26 -2.00 -0.79 13.08
N VAL A 27 -1.84 -1.03 11.77
CA VAL A 27 -0.91 -2.04 11.24
C VAL A 27 0.53 -1.75 11.71
N ALA A 28 0.99 -0.51 11.55
CA ALA A 28 2.34 -0.11 11.96
C ALA A 28 2.54 -0.23 13.49
N LEU A 29 1.55 0.18 14.29
CA LEU A 29 1.58 0.07 15.74
C LEU A 29 1.60 -1.39 16.18
N THR A 30 0.79 -2.24 15.58
CA THR A 30 0.72 -3.66 15.88
C THR A 30 2.06 -4.35 15.58
N GLY A 31 2.63 -4.12 14.38
CA GLY A 31 3.95 -4.63 14.01
C GLY A 31 5.04 -4.20 14.99
N SER A 32 5.08 -2.91 15.34
CA SER A 32 6.05 -2.37 16.32
C SER A 32 5.86 -2.93 17.74
N THR A 33 4.65 -3.33 18.08
CA THR A 33 4.32 -3.87 19.42
C THR A 33 4.66 -5.35 19.52
N LEU A 34 4.41 -6.11 18.46
CA LEU A 34 4.60 -7.56 18.43
C LEU A 34 6.02 -7.97 18.02
N ALA A 35 6.87 -7.04 17.58
CA ALA A 35 8.24 -7.32 17.23
C ALA A 35 9.02 -7.92 18.42
N THR A 36 9.59 -9.10 18.24
CA THR A 36 10.40 -9.77 19.26
C THR A 36 11.86 -9.38 19.14
N GLU A 37 12.39 -9.38 17.93
CA GLU A 37 13.74 -8.93 17.64
C GLU A 37 13.81 -7.40 17.60
N GLY A 38 14.77 -6.83 18.31
CA GLY A 38 14.90 -5.37 18.40
C GLY A 38 13.73 -4.67 19.10
N GLN A 39 13.03 -5.36 19.99
CA GLN A 39 11.79 -4.88 20.62
C GLN A 39 11.91 -3.47 21.20
N ALA A 40 13.00 -3.19 21.92
CA ALA A 40 13.22 -1.87 22.52
C ALA A 40 13.27 -0.75 21.47
N PHE A 41 13.92 -0.98 20.33
CA PHE A 41 13.97 -0.05 19.23
C PHE A 41 12.58 0.22 18.64
N TRP A 42 11.83 -0.84 18.33
CA TRP A 42 10.48 -0.68 17.74
C TRP A 42 9.51 -0.01 18.70
N GLN A 43 9.56 -0.36 19.99
CA GLN A 43 8.75 0.27 21.02
C GLN A 43 9.05 1.78 21.17
N ALA A 44 10.32 2.16 21.14
CA ALA A 44 10.74 3.56 21.21
C ALA A 44 10.30 4.38 19.97
N ASN A 45 10.15 3.73 18.82
CA ASN A 45 9.85 4.39 17.54
C ASN A 45 8.40 4.21 17.05
N LYS A 46 7.47 3.74 17.89
CA LYS A 46 6.05 3.53 17.51
C LYS A 46 5.40 4.73 16.85
N SER A 47 5.58 5.91 17.41
CA SER A 47 4.99 7.15 16.88
C SER A 47 5.53 7.48 15.50
N SER A 48 6.83 7.29 15.28
CA SER A 48 7.46 7.47 13.97
C SER A 48 6.92 6.46 12.95
N MET A 49 6.76 5.21 13.34
CA MET A 49 6.17 4.16 12.49
C MET A 49 4.74 4.51 12.07
N GLN A 50 3.90 5.02 12.99
CA GLN A 50 2.54 5.47 12.68
C GLN A 50 2.51 6.66 11.71
N GLN A 51 3.46 7.58 11.79
CA GLN A 51 3.55 8.69 10.85
C GLN A 51 4.07 8.26 9.48
N LEU A 52 5.13 7.46 9.46
CA LEU A 52 5.79 7.00 8.24
C LEU A 52 4.88 6.11 7.39
N THR A 53 4.04 5.29 8.02
CA THR A 53 3.11 4.42 7.29
C THR A 53 2.09 5.20 6.46
N THR A 54 1.86 6.49 6.72
CA THR A 54 0.94 7.32 5.94
C THR A 54 1.61 8.06 4.78
N VAL A 55 2.95 8.03 4.71
CA VAL A 55 3.74 8.77 3.70
C VAL A 55 3.43 8.36 2.26
N PRO A 56 3.30 7.07 1.90
CA PRO A 56 3.00 6.68 0.53
C PRO A 56 1.76 7.38 -0.01
N ASP A 57 0.68 7.39 0.73
CA ASP A 57 -0.56 8.02 0.32
C ASP A 57 -0.52 9.55 0.36
N ARG A 58 0.02 10.13 1.44
CA ARG A 58 -0.03 11.57 1.66
C ARG A 58 1.02 12.35 0.87
N VAL A 59 2.15 11.71 0.60
CA VAL A 59 3.32 12.40 0.03
C VAL A 59 3.67 11.86 -1.36
N TRP A 60 3.70 10.55 -1.55
CA TRP A 60 4.16 9.95 -2.81
C TRP A 60 3.05 9.86 -3.85
N LYS A 61 1.80 9.62 -3.45
CA LYS A 61 0.62 9.53 -4.34
C LYS A 61 0.09 10.93 -4.72
N ARG A 62 0.98 11.81 -5.17
CA ARG A 62 0.61 13.13 -5.67
C ARG A 62 0.11 13.06 -7.11
N PRO A 63 -0.64 14.06 -7.62
CA PRO A 63 -1.12 14.05 -9.01
C PRO A 63 -0.02 13.80 -10.05
N SER A 64 1.19 14.36 -9.83
CA SER A 64 2.35 14.20 -10.74
C SER A 64 3.03 12.83 -10.69
N THR A 65 2.81 12.05 -9.62
CA THR A 65 3.46 10.74 -9.42
C THR A 65 2.45 9.60 -9.31
N LYS A 66 1.14 9.90 -9.38
CA LYS A 66 0.07 8.94 -9.13
C LYS A 66 0.12 7.72 -10.03
N SER A 67 0.49 7.88 -11.29
CA SER A 67 0.57 6.76 -12.24
C SER A 67 1.65 5.74 -11.86
N GLY A 68 2.81 6.22 -11.40
CA GLY A 68 3.91 5.33 -10.99
C GLY A 68 3.79 4.82 -9.56
N GLU A 69 3.17 5.59 -8.66
CA GLU A 69 3.00 5.18 -7.27
C GLU A 69 1.73 4.36 -7.04
N GLY A 70 0.64 4.67 -7.74
CA GLY A 70 -0.65 4.02 -7.53
C GLY A 70 -0.57 2.50 -7.58
N MET A 71 0.05 1.94 -8.60
CA MET A 71 0.15 0.50 -8.81
C MET A 71 0.89 -0.26 -7.69
N ASN A 72 1.63 0.44 -6.83
CA ASN A 72 2.33 -0.17 -5.70
C ASN A 72 1.39 -0.53 -4.53
N HIS A 73 0.12 -0.08 -4.56
CA HIS A 73 -0.83 -0.24 -3.48
C HIS A 73 -1.71 -1.50 -3.58
N TRP A 74 -1.64 -2.26 -4.69
CA TRP A 74 -2.44 -3.46 -4.88
C TRP A 74 -1.65 -4.58 -5.59
N PHE A 75 -2.22 -5.77 -5.54
CA PHE A 75 -1.77 -6.93 -6.28
C PHE A 75 -2.94 -7.91 -6.46
N HIS A 76 -3.54 -7.93 -7.64
CA HIS A 76 -4.68 -8.78 -7.94
C HIS A 76 -4.23 -10.25 -8.06
N ALA A 77 -4.12 -10.90 -6.92
CA ALA A 77 -3.59 -12.26 -6.81
C ALA A 77 -4.45 -13.29 -7.54
N ASP A 78 -5.77 -13.09 -7.55
CA ASP A 78 -6.75 -13.93 -8.23
C ASP A 78 -6.57 -13.95 -9.76
N PHE A 79 -6.05 -12.88 -10.34
CA PHE A 79 -5.68 -12.86 -11.77
C PHE A 79 -4.56 -13.87 -12.09
N TYR A 80 -3.56 -13.98 -11.22
CA TYR A 80 -2.41 -14.87 -11.42
C TYR A 80 -2.66 -16.29 -10.92
N ALA A 81 -3.52 -16.44 -9.94
CA ALA A 81 -3.87 -17.70 -9.29
C ALA A 81 -5.39 -17.77 -9.07
N PRO A 82 -6.19 -18.03 -10.12
CA PRO A 82 -7.66 -18.01 -10.02
C PRO A 82 -8.22 -18.98 -8.98
N SER A 83 -7.49 -20.07 -8.68
CA SER A 83 -7.85 -21.01 -7.61
C SER A 83 -7.59 -20.45 -6.20
N LEU A 84 -6.86 -19.34 -6.09
CA LEU A 84 -6.34 -18.76 -4.84
C LEU A 84 -5.59 -19.78 -3.96
N SER A 85 -5.12 -20.89 -4.56
CA SER A 85 -4.32 -21.86 -3.84
C SER A 85 -2.94 -21.28 -3.52
N THR A 86 -2.44 -21.54 -2.32
CA THR A 86 -1.10 -21.11 -1.90
C THR A 86 -0.03 -21.61 -2.88
N SER A 87 -0.19 -22.83 -3.40
CA SER A 87 0.76 -23.42 -4.35
C SER A 87 0.84 -22.64 -5.65
N ASP A 88 -0.27 -22.08 -6.15
CA ASP A 88 -0.28 -21.32 -7.41
C ASP A 88 0.25 -19.89 -7.18
N ILE A 89 -0.11 -19.27 -6.07
CA ILE A 89 0.44 -17.95 -5.69
C ILE A 89 1.96 -18.03 -5.52
N LEU A 90 2.49 -19.11 -4.93
CA LEU A 90 3.94 -19.30 -4.76
C LEU A 90 4.70 -19.50 -6.06
N LYS A 91 4.02 -19.86 -7.18
CA LYS A 91 4.62 -19.95 -8.51
C LYS A 91 4.82 -18.58 -9.17
N PHE A 92 4.14 -17.54 -8.69
CA PHE A 92 4.32 -16.19 -9.22
C PHE A 92 5.78 -15.75 -9.14
N PRO A 93 6.33 -15.13 -10.19
CA PRO A 93 7.73 -14.74 -10.24
C PRO A 93 8.11 -13.78 -9.11
N LYS A 94 9.16 -14.11 -8.36
CA LYS A 94 9.60 -13.34 -7.20
C LYS A 94 10.38 -12.06 -7.53
N SER A 95 10.81 -11.88 -8.76
CA SER A 95 11.46 -10.64 -9.20
C SER A 95 10.61 -9.92 -10.24
N TYR A 96 10.60 -8.58 -10.17
CA TYR A 96 9.87 -7.72 -11.12
C TYR A 96 10.27 -8.01 -12.58
N ARG A 97 11.58 -8.16 -12.84
CA ARG A 97 12.09 -8.51 -14.16
C ARG A 97 11.50 -9.81 -14.71
N ASN A 98 11.46 -10.85 -13.88
CA ASN A 98 10.92 -12.15 -14.30
C ASN A 98 9.39 -12.08 -14.48
N ALA A 99 8.71 -11.31 -13.66
CA ALA A 99 7.26 -11.10 -13.78
C ALA A 99 6.93 -10.39 -15.10
N ILE A 100 7.64 -9.33 -15.45
CA ILE A 100 7.51 -8.65 -16.75
C ILE A 100 7.80 -9.61 -17.91
N ALA A 101 8.86 -10.39 -17.81
CA ALA A 101 9.22 -11.36 -18.86
C ALA A 101 8.13 -12.43 -19.05
N THR A 102 7.39 -12.78 -18.01
CA THR A 102 6.34 -13.80 -18.03
C THR A 102 4.99 -13.24 -18.47
N TYR A 103 4.59 -12.09 -17.96
CA TYR A 103 3.22 -11.55 -18.12
C TYR A 103 3.13 -10.26 -18.93
N GLY A 104 4.25 -9.63 -19.23
CA GLY A 104 4.33 -8.30 -19.84
C GLY A 104 4.20 -7.15 -18.83
N GLU A 105 4.88 -6.04 -19.13
CA GLU A 105 4.96 -4.88 -18.24
C GLU A 105 3.57 -4.28 -17.97
N ASN A 106 2.79 -4.04 -19.02
CA ASN A 106 1.44 -3.46 -18.88
C ASN A 106 0.52 -4.32 -17.98
N THR A 107 0.61 -5.66 -18.08
CA THR A 107 -0.17 -6.55 -17.22
C THR A 107 0.27 -6.41 -15.76
N ILE A 108 1.57 -6.43 -15.50
CA ILE A 108 2.11 -6.30 -14.14
C ILE A 108 1.73 -4.97 -13.51
N GLU A 109 1.84 -3.87 -14.23
CA GLU A 109 1.47 -2.54 -13.74
C GLU A 109 -0.04 -2.41 -13.50
N THR A 110 -0.86 -2.96 -14.39
CA THR A 110 -2.33 -2.91 -14.26
C THR A 110 -2.83 -3.78 -13.11
N LYS A 111 -2.22 -4.95 -12.89
CA LYS A 111 -2.61 -5.89 -11.83
C LYS A 111 -1.91 -5.64 -10.50
N GLY A 112 -1.00 -4.66 -10.45
CA GLY A 112 -0.37 -4.15 -9.25
C GLY A 112 0.98 -4.76 -8.92
N THR A 113 1.79 -3.95 -8.25
CA THR A 113 3.22 -4.21 -7.99
C THR A 113 3.58 -4.24 -6.50
N ALA A 114 2.60 -4.23 -5.61
CA ALA A 114 2.81 -4.17 -4.15
C ALA A 114 3.84 -5.18 -3.60
N PRO A 115 3.86 -6.47 -3.99
CA PRO A 115 4.85 -7.41 -3.49
C PRO A 115 6.29 -7.02 -3.83
N PHE A 116 6.51 -6.42 -5.00
CA PHE A 116 7.84 -5.95 -5.42
C PHE A 116 8.25 -4.70 -4.65
N ARG A 117 7.30 -3.79 -4.38
CA ARG A 117 7.52 -2.59 -3.59
C ARG A 117 7.87 -2.92 -2.15
N ILE A 118 7.15 -3.83 -1.52
CA ILE A 118 7.45 -4.34 -0.17
C ILE A 118 8.86 -4.91 -0.13
N ARG A 119 9.22 -5.78 -1.08
CA ARG A 119 10.56 -6.36 -1.15
C ARG A 119 11.65 -5.32 -1.35
N GLN A 120 11.41 -4.32 -2.20
CA GLN A 120 12.36 -3.21 -2.41
C GLN A 120 12.63 -2.47 -1.10
N LEU A 121 11.58 -2.04 -0.41
CA LEU A 121 11.70 -1.28 0.83
C LEU A 121 12.29 -2.13 1.96
N TYR A 122 11.98 -3.43 2.01
CA TYR A 122 12.60 -4.36 2.94
C TYR A 122 14.11 -4.42 2.75
N ASN A 123 14.59 -4.59 1.52
CA ASN A 123 16.02 -4.65 1.24
C ASN A 123 16.71 -3.32 1.60
N LEU A 124 16.12 -2.18 1.25
CA LEU A 124 16.63 -0.86 1.60
C LEU A 124 16.68 -0.65 3.13
N ALA A 125 15.67 -1.12 3.86
CA ALA A 125 15.68 -1.07 5.33
C ALA A 125 16.80 -1.94 5.92
N VAL A 126 16.94 -3.16 5.43
CA VAL A 126 18.01 -4.08 5.88
C VAL A 126 19.39 -3.49 5.62
N ASP A 127 19.62 -2.91 4.44
CA ASP A 127 20.93 -2.32 4.09
C ASP A 127 21.21 -1.08 4.95
N ALA A 128 20.20 -0.22 5.20
CA ALA A 128 20.35 0.93 6.10
C ALA A 128 20.68 0.49 7.54
N PHE A 129 19.95 -0.48 8.10
CA PHE A 129 20.24 -1.00 9.44
C PHE A 129 21.62 -1.66 9.53
N ARG A 130 22.06 -2.38 8.51
CA ARG A 130 23.43 -2.94 8.44
C ARG A 130 24.50 -1.86 8.41
N ALA A 131 24.21 -0.73 7.74
CA ALA A 131 25.07 0.45 7.73
C ALA A 131 24.98 1.28 9.02
N GLN A 132 24.19 0.83 10.00
CA GLN A 132 23.91 1.55 11.26
C GLN A 132 23.21 2.89 11.06
N ASP A 133 22.61 3.13 9.92
CA ASP A 133 21.71 4.26 9.66
C ASP A 133 20.29 3.92 10.15
N MET A 134 20.11 4.08 11.46
CA MET A 134 18.88 3.70 12.15
C MET A 134 17.69 4.55 11.70
N GLU A 135 17.93 5.83 11.37
CA GLU A 135 16.89 6.74 10.90
C GLU A 135 16.37 6.34 9.51
N LEU A 136 17.28 6.13 8.57
CA LEU A 136 16.92 5.70 7.22
C LEU A 136 16.28 4.31 7.22
N GLY A 137 16.80 3.39 8.04
CA GLY A 137 16.20 2.07 8.23
C GLY A 137 14.75 2.16 8.74
N LEU A 138 14.50 3.04 9.70
CA LEU A 138 13.17 3.30 10.24
C LEU A 138 12.23 3.91 9.18
N GLN A 139 12.72 4.84 8.36
CA GLN A 139 11.95 5.44 7.27
C GLN A 139 11.50 4.39 6.26
N TYR A 140 12.39 3.49 5.83
CA TYR A 140 12.03 2.41 4.91
C TYR A 140 11.08 1.39 5.54
N ALA A 141 11.31 1.00 6.80
CA ALA A 141 10.44 0.07 7.50
C ALA A 141 9.03 0.64 7.72
N GLY A 142 8.94 1.91 8.11
CA GLY A 142 7.67 2.60 8.32
C GLY A 142 6.87 2.77 7.03
N THR A 143 7.51 3.18 5.94
CA THR A 143 6.85 3.28 4.65
C THR A 143 6.49 1.91 4.06
N MET A 144 7.30 0.87 4.30
CA MET A 144 6.98 -0.51 3.91
C MET A 144 5.71 -1.01 4.61
N SER A 145 5.50 -0.66 5.88
CA SER A 145 4.33 -1.11 6.64
C SER A 145 3.01 -0.66 6.02
N HIS A 146 2.99 0.44 5.27
CA HIS A 146 1.85 0.87 4.47
C HIS A 146 1.41 -0.20 3.47
N TYR A 147 2.32 -0.62 2.60
CA TYR A 147 2.02 -1.61 1.56
C TYR A 147 1.71 -2.99 2.13
N ILE A 148 2.27 -3.34 3.30
CA ILE A 148 1.86 -4.54 4.04
C ILE A 148 0.41 -4.41 4.51
N GLY A 149 0.02 -3.23 4.99
CA GLY A 149 -1.36 -2.90 5.31
C GLY A 149 -2.28 -3.07 4.11
N ASP A 150 -1.92 -2.49 2.96
CA ASP A 150 -2.66 -2.64 1.71
C ASP A 150 -2.86 -4.11 1.33
N MET A 151 -1.80 -4.92 1.40
CA MET A 151 -1.87 -6.35 1.08
C MET A 151 -2.67 -7.17 2.10
N SER A 152 -2.96 -6.64 3.28
CA SER A 152 -3.85 -7.27 4.26
C SER A 152 -5.32 -6.95 4.02
N GLN A 153 -5.63 -6.03 3.10
CA GLN A 153 -6.98 -5.64 2.70
C GLN A 153 -7.44 -6.49 1.50
N PRO A 154 -8.49 -7.31 1.64
CA PRO A 154 -8.90 -8.27 0.59
C PRO A 154 -9.19 -7.61 -0.76
N LEU A 155 -9.75 -6.40 -0.78
CA LEU A 155 -10.10 -5.69 -2.01
C LEU A 155 -8.87 -5.18 -2.78
N HIS A 156 -7.70 -5.13 -2.15
CA HIS A 156 -6.42 -4.88 -2.83
C HIS A 156 -5.81 -6.13 -3.47
N ALA A 157 -6.35 -7.31 -3.20
CA ALA A 157 -5.83 -8.58 -3.68
C ALA A 157 -6.70 -9.21 -4.78
N THR A 158 -7.77 -8.55 -5.22
CA THR A 158 -8.73 -9.07 -6.21
C THR A 158 -8.92 -8.12 -7.38
N ASP A 159 -9.16 -8.69 -8.56
CA ASP A 159 -9.50 -7.93 -9.77
C ASP A 159 -10.89 -7.25 -9.65
N ASN A 160 -11.81 -7.89 -8.92
CA ASN A 160 -13.12 -7.31 -8.58
C ASN A 160 -13.05 -6.39 -7.34
N TYR A 161 -12.02 -5.56 -7.26
CA TYR A 161 -11.70 -4.72 -6.10
C TYR A 161 -12.83 -3.79 -5.66
N ASP A 162 -13.69 -3.34 -6.56
CA ASP A 162 -14.81 -2.42 -6.26
C ASP A 162 -16.17 -3.12 -6.25
N GLY A 163 -16.18 -4.44 -6.40
CA GLY A 163 -17.38 -5.26 -6.30
C GLY A 163 -18.31 -5.23 -7.52
N LYS A 164 -17.91 -4.63 -8.64
CA LYS A 164 -18.74 -4.48 -9.85
C LYS A 164 -19.25 -5.82 -10.38
N ASP A 165 -18.39 -6.81 -10.44
CA ASP A 165 -18.72 -8.13 -10.98
C ASP A 165 -19.71 -8.91 -10.10
N THR A 166 -19.92 -8.45 -8.87
CA THR A 166 -20.82 -9.07 -7.88
C THR A 166 -22.00 -8.16 -7.50
N GLY A 167 -22.18 -7.04 -8.19
CA GLY A 167 -23.29 -6.11 -7.93
C GLY A 167 -23.10 -5.26 -6.66
N ASN A 168 -21.89 -5.13 -6.18
CA ASN A 168 -21.53 -4.34 -4.98
C ASN A 168 -20.63 -3.15 -5.34
N ASP A 169 -20.93 -2.45 -6.43
CA ASP A 169 -20.16 -1.30 -6.91
C ASP A 169 -19.98 -0.25 -5.78
N GLY A 170 -18.73 0.18 -5.55
CA GLY A 170 -18.39 1.13 -4.50
C GLY A 170 -18.04 0.52 -3.15
N ILE A 171 -18.03 -0.83 -3.02
CA ILE A 171 -17.70 -1.51 -1.75
C ILE A 171 -16.31 -1.17 -1.24
N HIS A 172 -15.36 -0.95 -2.15
CA HIS A 172 -13.99 -0.60 -1.80
C HIS A 172 -13.96 0.68 -0.96
N LYS A 173 -14.61 1.73 -1.48
CA LYS A 173 -14.69 3.01 -0.77
C LYS A 173 -15.42 2.87 0.56
N TYR A 174 -16.55 2.16 0.59
CA TYR A 174 -17.31 1.92 1.82
C TYR A 174 -16.45 1.25 2.89
N PHE A 175 -15.72 0.19 2.51
CA PHE A 175 -14.90 -0.60 3.43
C PHE A 175 -13.69 0.18 4.00
N GLU A 176 -13.21 1.20 3.30
CA GLU A 176 -12.02 1.97 3.68
C GLU A 176 -12.29 3.28 4.37
N THR A 177 -13.49 3.85 4.21
CA THR A 177 -13.77 5.21 4.65
C THR A 177 -14.93 5.34 5.62
N ASP A 178 -15.78 4.35 5.75
CA ASP A 178 -16.96 4.32 6.62
C ASP A 178 -16.77 3.33 7.77
#